data_2f979c49f0e0107e70db4550eaf36f45
#
_entry.id   2f979c49f0e0107e70db4550eaf36f45
#
_cell.length_a   1.000
_cell.length_b   1.000
_cell.length_c   1.000
_cell.angle_alpha   90.00
_cell.angle_beta   90.00
_cell.angle_gamma   90.00
#
_symmetry.space_group_name_H-M   'P 1'
#
loop_
_entity.id
_entity.type
_entity.pdbx_description
1 polymer ?
#
loop_
_entity_poly.entity_id
_entity_poly.type
_entity_poly.pdbx_seq_one_letter_code
_entity_poly.pdbx_strand_id
1 'polypeptide(L)'
;MNDRLETIVDLEKYPIQDLNSPTIINLIKKCKEELDQHSCSTIPNFILPKSLEVMNSELEKQLDEVYMSKESINPYLYAKDDPSLPKDHPKRTFMNRYNGCLLYTSPSPRD
;
A
#
# COMPACT_ATOMS: atom_id res chain seq x y z
N MET A 1 -26.09 7.28 -0.54
CA MET A 1 -24.69 7.13 -0.92
C MET A 1 -23.72 7.09 0.25
N ASN A 2 -24.10 7.62 1.39
CA ASN A 2 -23.26 7.65 2.60
C ASN A 2 -23.37 6.37 3.46
N ASP A 3 -24.34 5.54 3.20
CA ASP A 3 -24.63 4.32 3.98
C ASP A 3 -23.46 3.31 4.00
N ARG A 4 -22.57 3.35 3.00
CA ARG A 4 -21.37 2.52 2.96
C ARG A 4 -20.22 3.08 3.80
N LEU A 5 -20.09 4.40 3.86
CA LEU A 5 -18.98 5.03 4.57
C LEU A 5 -19.04 4.78 6.07
N GLU A 6 -20.24 4.86 6.65
CA GLU A 6 -20.49 4.60 8.06
C GLU A 6 -20.19 3.15 8.48
N THR A 7 -20.23 2.23 7.55
CA THR A 7 -19.88 0.82 7.82
C THR A 7 -18.39 0.54 7.73
N ILE A 8 -17.62 1.44 7.12
CA ILE A 8 -16.20 1.25 6.84
C ILE A 8 -15.34 2.12 7.76
N VAL A 9 -15.67 3.39 7.89
CA VAL A 9 -14.89 4.38 8.63
C VAL A 9 -15.53 4.69 9.96
N ASP A 10 -14.73 4.85 11.00
CA ASP A 10 -15.18 5.36 12.32
C ASP A 10 -15.48 6.87 12.21
N LEU A 11 -16.70 7.20 11.78
CA LEU A 11 -17.12 8.59 11.59
C LEU A 11 -17.37 9.35 12.89
N GLU A 12 -17.55 8.67 14.02
CA GLU A 12 -17.60 9.32 15.32
C GLU A 12 -16.26 9.90 15.71
N LYS A 13 -15.21 9.14 15.46
CA LYS A 13 -13.82 9.54 15.73
C LYS A 13 -13.26 10.45 14.65
N TYR A 14 -13.61 10.18 13.41
CA TYR A 14 -13.12 10.88 12.24
C TYR A 14 -14.28 11.36 11.35
N PRO A 15 -14.94 12.49 11.68
CA PRO A 15 -16.08 13.00 10.92
C PRO A 15 -15.65 13.63 9.59
N ILE A 16 -15.11 12.79 8.69
CA ILE A 16 -14.57 13.22 7.38
C ILE A 16 -15.61 13.81 6.44
N GLN A 17 -16.88 13.65 6.76
CA GLN A 17 -17.99 14.26 6.01
C GLN A 17 -18.10 15.76 6.25
N ASP A 18 -17.58 16.25 7.37
CA ASP A 18 -17.53 17.66 7.74
C ASP A 18 -16.08 18.16 7.80
N LEU A 19 -15.61 18.67 6.68
CA LEU A 19 -14.24 19.20 6.55
C LEU A 19 -14.00 20.47 7.38
N ASN A 20 -15.06 21.11 7.86
CA ASN A 20 -14.97 22.31 8.69
C ASN A 20 -14.98 22.00 10.18
N SER A 21 -15.17 20.72 10.54
CA SER A 21 -15.13 20.32 11.94
C SER A 21 -13.73 20.55 12.52
N PRO A 22 -13.62 21.06 13.77
CA PRO A 22 -12.32 21.25 14.42
C PRO A 22 -11.49 19.97 14.50
N THR A 23 -12.13 18.83 14.67
CA THR A 23 -11.48 17.50 14.70
C THR A 23 -10.77 17.21 13.39
N ILE A 24 -11.42 17.46 12.26
CA ILE A 24 -10.85 17.20 10.95
C ILE A 24 -9.78 18.24 10.59
N ILE A 25 -9.99 19.51 10.91
CA ILE A 25 -8.97 20.54 10.71
C ILE A 25 -7.67 20.18 11.44
N ASN A 26 -7.78 19.77 12.71
CA ASN A 26 -6.64 19.34 13.51
C ASN A 26 -5.99 18.07 12.97
N LEU A 27 -6.79 17.11 12.50
CA LEU A 27 -6.28 15.89 11.88
C LEU A 27 -5.47 16.19 10.62
N ILE A 28 -5.98 17.06 9.74
CA ILE A 28 -5.28 17.47 8.53
C ILE A 28 -3.96 18.15 8.86
N LYS A 29 -3.94 19.04 9.85
CA LYS A 29 -2.72 19.70 10.31
C LYS A 29 -1.70 18.68 10.80
N LYS A 30 -2.11 17.77 11.68
CA LYS A 30 -1.27 16.68 12.18
C LYS A 30 -0.68 15.82 11.05
N CYS A 31 -1.53 15.39 10.10
CA CYS A 31 -1.07 14.58 8.97
C CYS A 31 -0.04 15.32 8.11
N LYS A 32 -0.23 16.61 7.87
CA LYS A 32 0.75 17.43 7.13
C LYS A 32 2.08 17.52 7.86
N GLU A 33 2.06 17.75 9.17
CA GLU A 33 3.28 17.81 10.00
C GLU A 33 4.02 16.46 10.00
N GLU A 34 3.29 15.34 10.12
CA GLU A 34 3.88 14.00 10.06
C GLU A 34 4.49 13.69 8.68
N LEU A 35 3.82 14.09 7.60
CA LEU A 35 4.34 13.93 6.24
C LEU A 35 5.63 14.75 6.02
N ASP A 36 5.67 15.98 6.53
CA ASP A 36 6.85 16.84 6.41
C ASP A 36 8.04 16.30 7.21
N GLN A 37 7.80 15.73 8.39
CA GLN A 37 8.85 15.23 9.27
C GLN A 37 9.30 13.81 8.95
N HIS A 38 8.37 12.94 8.57
CA HIS A 38 8.58 11.50 8.47
C HIS A 38 8.23 10.91 7.10
N SER A 39 7.75 11.71 6.15
CA SER A 39 7.25 11.28 4.84
C SER A 39 6.12 10.24 4.92
N CYS A 40 5.52 10.09 6.08
CA CYS A 40 4.43 9.14 6.36
C CYS A 40 3.54 9.70 7.46
N SER A 41 2.25 9.45 7.33
CA SER A 41 1.27 9.77 8.37
C SER A 41 0.40 8.56 8.66
N THR A 42 0.02 8.39 9.91
CA THR A 42 -0.83 7.27 10.36
C THR A 42 -2.07 7.81 11.04
N ILE A 43 -3.23 7.31 10.63
CA ILE A 43 -4.52 7.60 11.24
C ILE A 43 -5.00 6.32 11.95
N PRO A 44 -4.79 6.21 13.27
CA PRO A 44 -5.09 4.98 14.01
C PRO A 44 -6.59 4.73 14.11
N ASN A 45 -6.99 3.47 13.96
CA ASN A 45 -8.39 3.03 14.05
C ASN A 45 -9.36 3.76 13.11
N PHE A 46 -8.86 4.16 11.93
CA PHE A 46 -9.68 4.84 10.93
C PHE A 46 -10.74 3.91 10.33
N ILE A 47 -10.35 2.68 10.05
CA ILE A 47 -11.26 1.64 9.54
C ILE A 47 -11.85 0.88 10.73
N LEU A 48 -13.16 0.66 10.68
CA LEU A 48 -13.87 -0.13 11.71
C LEU A 48 -13.36 -1.58 11.70
N PRO A 49 -13.20 -2.23 12.88
CA PRO A 49 -12.67 -3.59 12.99
C PRO A 49 -13.45 -4.61 12.16
N LYS A 50 -14.78 -4.51 12.13
CA LYS A 50 -15.63 -5.39 11.34
C LYS A 50 -15.35 -5.29 9.82
N SER A 51 -15.08 -4.09 9.33
CA SER A 51 -14.72 -3.88 7.93
C SER A 51 -13.34 -4.42 7.60
N LEU A 52 -12.38 -4.33 8.53
CA LEU A 52 -11.07 -4.96 8.38
C LEU A 52 -11.17 -6.48 8.26
N GLU A 53 -12.02 -7.11 9.06
CA GLU A 53 -12.29 -8.55 8.97
C GLU A 53 -12.85 -8.95 7.59
N VAL A 54 -13.80 -8.19 7.07
CA VAL A 54 -14.37 -8.39 5.74
C VAL A 54 -13.32 -8.23 4.66
N MET A 55 -12.52 -7.16 4.70
CA MET A 55 -11.45 -6.90 3.75
C MET A 55 -10.40 -8.02 3.75
N ASN A 56 -9.99 -8.48 4.92
CA ASN A 56 -9.05 -9.58 5.05
C ASN A 56 -9.62 -10.89 4.48
N SER A 57 -10.89 -11.19 4.77
CA SER A 57 -11.56 -12.38 4.23
C SER A 57 -11.68 -12.34 2.70
N GLU A 58 -11.95 -11.17 2.13
CA GLU A 58 -11.98 -11.00 0.67
C GLU A 58 -10.60 -11.19 0.04
N LEU A 59 -9.55 -10.65 0.66
CA LEU A 59 -8.18 -10.84 0.21
C LEU A 59 -7.75 -12.31 0.28
N GLU A 60 -8.06 -13.00 1.36
CA GLU A 60 -7.72 -14.42 1.52
C GLU A 60 -8.34 -15.28 0.42
N LYS A 61 -9.58 -14.99 0.01
CA LYS A 61 -10.25 -15.70 -1.10
C LYS A 61 -9.55 -15.49 -2.45
N GLN A 62 -8.80 -14.40 -2.61
CA GLN A 62 -8.13 -14.06 -3.85
C GLN A 62 -6.66 -14.49 -3.88
N LEU A 63 -6.14 -15.07 -2.79
CA LEU A 63 -4.73 -15.47 -2.72
C LEU A 63 -4.34 -16.51 -3.80
N ASP A 64 -5.24 -17.38 -4.17
CA ASP A 64 -5.00 -18.38 -5.23
C ASP A 64 -4.89 -17.75 -6.63
N GLU A 65 -5.40 -16.55 -6.81
CA GLU A 65 -5.36 -15.81 -8.07
C GLU A 65 -4.16 -14.84 -8.15
N VAL A 66 -3.38 -14.74 -7.08
CA VAL A 66 -2.23 -13.84 -7.03
C VAL A 66 -1.09 -14.40 -7.89
N TYR A 67 -0.65 -13.62 -8.87
CA TYR A 67 0.56 -13.90 -9.60
C TYR A 67 1.77 -13.62 -8.72
N MET A 68 2.53 -14.65 -8.40
CA MET A 68 3.75 -14.54 -7.59
C MET A 68 4.97 -14.61 -8.50
N SER A 69 5.84 -13.62 -8.40
CA SER A 69 7.13 -13.62 -9.06
C SER A 69 8.28 -13.49 -8.07
N LYS A 70 9.36 -14.18 -8.37
CA LYS A 70 10.62 -14.09 -7.65
C LYS A 70 11.72 -13.77 -8.65
N GLU A 71 12.39 -12.68 -8.43
CA GLU A 71 13.48 -12.23 -9.26
C GLU A 71 14.73 -11.96 -8.43
N SER A 72 15.89 -12.22 -9.02
CA SER A 72 17.17 -11.79 -8.46
C SER A 72 17.73 -10.69 -9.35
N ILE A 73 17.84 -9.51 -8.81
CA ILE A 73 18.30 -8.31 -9.54
C ILE A 73 19.32 -7.53 -8.74
N ASN A 74 20.14 -6.77 -9.43
CA ASN A 74 21.03 -5.81 -8.80
C ASN A 74 20.45 -4.38 -8.89
N PRO A 75 21.10 -3.39 -8.23
CA PRO A 75 20.63 -1.99 -8.27
C PRO A 75 20.55 -1.39 -9.67
N TYR A 76 21.22 -1.97 -10.65
CA TYR A 76 21.21 -1.55 -12.05
C TYR A 76 20.20 -2.33 -12.90
N LEU A 77 19.33 -3.13 -12.27
CA LEU A 77 18.29 -3.94 -12.90
C LEU A 77 18.82 -5.05 -13.83
N TYR A 78 20.07 -5.46 -13.66
CA TYR A 78 20.61 -6.63 -14.36
C TYR A 78 20.23 -7.92 -13.65
N ALA A 79 19.82 -8.91 -14.42
CA ALA A 79 19.44 -10.23 -13.92
C ALA A 79 20.62 -11.24 -13.92
N LYS A 80 21.74 -10.90 -14.54
CA LYS A 80 22.91 -11.78 -14.69
C LYS A 80 24.12 -11.18 -14.02
N ASP A 81 24.88 -12.03 -13.35
CA ASP A 81 26.19 -11.67 -12.78
C ASP A 81 27.22 -11.45 -13.91
N ASP A 82 28.15 -10.53 -13.67
CA ASP A 82 29.27 -10.26 -14.57
C ASP A 82 30.59 -10.61 -13.86
N PRO A 83 31.13 -11.82 -14.09
CA PRO A 83 32.37 -12.27 -13.47
C PRO A 83 33.61 -11.47 -13.88
N SER A 84 33.55 -10.66 -14.92
CA SER A 84 34.65 -9.79 -15.34
C SER A 84 34.90 -8.63 -14.36
N LEU A 85 33.92 -8.34 -13.50
CA LEU A 85 34.02 -7.28 -12.51
C LEU A 85 34.51 -7.83 -11.15
N PRO A 86 35.14 -7.01 -10.30
CA PRO A 86 35.49 -7.38 -8.93
C PRO A 86 34.30 -7.90 -8.15
N LYS A 87 34.51 -8.84 -7.19
CA LYS A 87 33.43 -9.46 -6.42
C LYS A 87 32.60 -8.47 -5.61
N ASP A 88 33.21 -7.41 -5.16
CA ASP A 88 32.60 -6.32 -4.36
C ASP A 88 31.97 -5.21 -5.22
N HIS A 89 32.00 -5.37 -6.54
CA HIS A 89 31.42 -4.37 -7.42
C HIS A 89 29.89 -4.31 -7.27
N PRO A 90 29.27 -3.11 -7.19
CA PRO A 90 27.81 -2.96 -6.98
C PRO A 90 26.95 -3.70 -8.03
N LYS A 91 27.41 -3.82 -9.28
CA LYS A 91 26.73 -4.61 -10.31
C LYS A 91 26.69 -6.12 -10.02
N ARG A 92 27.47 -6.60 -9.08
CA ARG A 92 27.50 -8.01 -8.65
C ARG A 92 26.76 -8.24 -7.33
N THR A 93 26.19 -7.20 -6.74
CA THR A 93 25.39 -7.32 -5.50
C THR A 93 23.94 -7.55 -5.87
N PHE A 94 23.45 -8.77 -5.68
CA PHE A 94 22.07 -9.17 -6.01
C PHE A 94 21.20 -9.24 -4.79
N MET A 95 19.95 -8.84 -4.96
CA MET A 95 18.88 -9.00 -3.98
C MET A 95 17.73 -9.78 -4.58
N ASN A 96 17.06 -10.58 -3.78
CA ASN A 96 15.84 -11.24 -4.17
C ASN A 96 14.66 -10.28 -4.03
N ARG A 97 13.90 -10.13 -5.10
CA ARG A 97 12.64 -9.39 -5.11
C ARG A 97 11.49 -10.37 -5.25
N TYR A 98 10.52 -10.25 -4.35
CA TYR A 98 9.30 -11.04 -4.37
C TYR A 98 8.13 -10.09 -4.64
N ASN A 99 7.33 -10.41 -5.63
CA ASN A 99 6.15 -9.64 -5.96
C ASN A 99 4.93 -10.55 -5.94
N GLY A 100 3.85 -10.08 -5.29
CA GLY A 100 2.52 -10.66 -5.43
C GLY A 100 1.62 -9.63 -6.09
N CYS A 101 0.93 -10.00 -7.16
CA CYS A 101 0.11 -9.09 -7.93
C CYS A 101 -1.22 -9.75 -8.29
N LEU A 102 -2.32 -9.06 -8.04
CA LEU A 102 -3.63 -9.42 -8.59
C LEU A 102 -3.74 -8.83 -10.00
N LEU A 103 -3.88 -9.69 -10.98
CA LEU A 103 -4.05 -9.27 -12.36
C LEU A 103 -5.49 -8.81 -12.58
N TYR A 104 -5.66 -7.64 -13.17
CA TYR A 104 -6.95 -7.13 -13.57
C TYR A 104 -7.53 -7.97 -14.71
N THR A 105 -8.74 -8.46 -14.52
CA THR A 105 -9.49 -9.17 -15.55
C THR A 105 -10.47 -8.29 -16.31
N SER A 106 -10.79 -7.10 -15.77
CA SER A 106 -11.65 -6.15 -16.46
C SER A 106 -10.87 -5.32 -17.47
N PRO A 107 -11.45 -5.04 -18.66
CA PRO A 107 -10.78 -4.23 -19.66
C PRO A 107 -10.48 -2.82 -19.11
N SER A 108 -9.24 -2.38 -19.30
CA SER A 108 -8.83 -1.03 -18.99
C SER A 108 -9.47 -0.05 -20.00
N PRO A 109 -9.81 1.19 -19.61
CA PRO A 109 -10.28 2.20 -20.55
C PRO A 109 -9.32 2.55 -21.69
N ARG A 110 -8.09 2.06 -21.62
CA ARG A 110 -7.04 2.25 -22.65
C ARG A 110 -6.91 1.09 -23.61
N ASP A 111 -7.58 -0.01 -23.33
CA ASP A 111 -7.64 -1.21 -24.17
C ASP A 111 -8.90 -1.16 -25.03
#